data_3cc74e1c21043f021502ab876a7c58a6
#
_entry.id   3cc74e1c21043f021502ab876a7c58a6
#
_cell.length_a   1.000
_cell.length_b   1.000
_cell.length_c   1.000
_cell.angle_alpha   90.00
_cell.angle_beta   90.00
_cell.angle_gamma   90.00
#
_symmetry.space_group_name_H-M   'P 1'
#
loop_
_entity.id
_entity.type
_entity.pdbx_description
1 polymer ?
#
loop_
_entity_poly.entity_id
_entity_poly.type
_entity_poly.pdbx_seq_one_letter_code
_entity_poly.pdbx_strand_id
1 'polypeptide(L)'
;MHFALKISAFALIMGLAACAREPAPSPGNNATTASAGPVAAEPAPVEYADAGQAADASLPLVVVHKGPACGCCETWVGHMRAAGFTVEVRDMQDLDAIKAEVGVPVGQGSCHTARVGDYFVEGHVPADDVKRLLTEKPDVRGLIVSGMVQGSPGMEQDGVPQAYDVMAVAKDGSTSVFAHHGD
;
A
#
# COMPACT_ATOMS: atom_id res chain seq x y z
N MET A 1 -26.47 40.58 36.66
CA MET A 1 -27.49 39.57 36.28
C MET A 1 -26.90 38.20 36.62
N HIS A 2 -27.46 37.56 37.65
CA HIS A 2 -26.95 36.32 38.24
C HIS A 2 -27.63 35.15 37.55
N PHE A 3 -26.87 34.23 36.98
CA PHE A 3 -27.42 32.95 36.50
C PHE A 3 -26.97 31.83 37.44
N ALA A 4 -27.96 31.26 38.11
CA ALA A 4 -27.81 30.23 39.11
C ALA A 4 -27.47 28.84 38.47
N LEU A 5 -26.45 28.19 39.02
CA LEU A 5 -26.00 26.85 38.72
C LEU A 5 -26.96 25.83 39.39
N LYS A 6 -27.68 25.01 38.61
CA LYS A 6 -28.45 23.87 39.12
C LYS A 6 -27.62 22.59 39.03
N ILE A 7 -27.23 22.11 40.20
CA ILE A 7 -26.58 20.81 40.39
C ILE A 7 -27.69 19.76 40.54
N SER A 8 -27.81 18.84 39.58
CA SER A 8 -28.65 17.63 39.70
C SER A 8 -27.79 16.46 40.15
N ALA A 9 -28.04 15.99 41.35
CA ALA A 9 -27.48 14.76 41.91
C ALA A 9 -28.18 13.56 41.29
N PHE A 10 -27.43 12.67 40.62
CA PHE A 10 -27.92 11.36 40.16
C PHE A 10 -27.38 10.26 41.07
N ALA A 11 -28.31 9.58 41.70
CA ALA A 11 -28.03 8.50 42.66
C ALA A 11 -27.48 7.26 41.98
N LEU A 12 -26.38 6.74 42.53
CA LEU A 12 -25.71 5.51 42.13
C LEU A 12 -26.42 4.29 42.76
N ILE A 13 -27.03 3.44 41.96
CA ILE A 13 -27.56 2.14 42.42
C ILE A 13 -26.53 1.05 42.06
N MET A 14 -25.84 0.52 43.08
CA MET A 14 -25.00 -0.67 43.00
C MET A 14 -25.87 -1.92 42.96
N GLY A 15 -25.88 -2.62 41.83
CA GLY A 15 -26.41 -4.00 41.72
C GLY A 15 -25.27 -5.01 41.80
N LEU A 16 -25.15 -5.74 42.89
CA LEU A 16 -24.29 -6.94 43.00
C LEU A 16 -24.95 -8.09 42.22
N ALA A 17 -24.37 -8.51 41.12
CA ALA A 17 -24.67 -9.79 40.47
C ALA A 17 -23.58 -10.79 40.85
N ALA A 18 -23.92 -11.76 41.70
CA ALA A 18 -23.09 -12.92 42.02
C ALA A 18 -23.16 -13.91 40.84
N CYS A 19 -22.11 -14.05 40.06
CA CYS A 19 -21.97 -15.14 39.09
C CYS A 19 -21.32 -16.34 39.77
N ALA A 20 -22.12 -17.41 39.91
CA ALA A 20 -21.67 -18.74 40.33
C ALA A 20 -20.67 -19.30 39.26
N ARG A 21 -19.52 -19.74 39.74
CA ARG A 21 -18.47 -20.36 38.94
C ARG A 21 -18.73 -21.85 38.86
N GLU A 22 -19.10 -22.37 37.68
CA GLU A 22 -19.17 -23.81 37.42
C GLU A 22 -17.75 -24.40 37.31
N PRO A 23 -17.48 -25.61 37.88
CA PRO A 23 -16.18 -26.25 37.73
C PRO A 23 -16.01 -26.86 36.33
N ALA A 24 -14.90 -26.60 35.71
CA ALA A 24 -14.49 -27.14 34.42
C ALA A 24 -14.25 -28.68 34.51
N PRO A 25 -14.64 -29.46 33.50
CA PRO A 25 -14.33 -30.89 33.44
C PRO A 25 -12.84 -31.13 33.16
N SER A 26 -12.26 -32.10 33.86
CA SER A 26 -10.87 -32.56 33.68
C SER A 26 -10.64 -33.11 32.27
N PRO A 27 -9.48 -32.88 31.66
CA PRO A 27 -9.14 -33.49 30.37
C PRO A 27 -8.75 -34.95 30.55
N GLY A 28 -9.58 -35.84 29.95
CA GLY A 28 -9.22 -37.25 29.80
C GLY A 28 -8.06 -37.41 28.83
N ASN A 29 -7.01 -38.09 29.27
CA ASN A 29 -5.88 -38.52 28.43
C ASN A 29 -6.38 -39.59 27.42
N ASN A 30 -6.65 -39.17 26.18
CA ASN A 30 -6.68 -40.09 25.05
C ASN A 30 -5.39 -39.88 24.23
N ALA A 31 -4.41 -40.74 24.49
CA ALA A 31 -3.27 -40.92 23.61
C ALA A 31 -3.75 -41.59 22.32
N THR A 32 -4.09 -40.77 21.33
CA THR A 32 -4.29 -41.24 19.95
C THR A 32 -2.99 -41.00 19.21
N THR A 33 -2.34 -42.11 18.85
CA THR A 33 -1.18 -42.13 17.94
C THR A 33 -1.56 -41.42 16.62
N ALA A 34 -1.13 -40.20 16.46
CA ALA A 34 -1.22 -39.46 15.18
C ALA A 34 -0.25 -40.10 14.20
N SER A 35 -0.82 -40.83 13.23
CA SER A 35 -0.12 -41.21 11.98
C SER A 35 0.32 -39.94 11.29
N ALA A 36 1.62 -39.78 11.05
CA ALA A 36 2.18 -38.72 10.24
C ALA A 36 1.68 -38.89 8.79
N GLY A 37 0.69 -38.09 8.42
CA GLY A 37 0.31 -37.90 7.03
C GLY A 37 1.41 -37.14 6.27
N PRO A 38 1.50 -37.28 4.94
CA PRO A 38 2.54 -36.62 4.15
C PRO A 38 2.43 -35.12 4.34
N VAL A 39 3.56 -34.51 4.71
CA VAL A 39 3.76 -33.05 4.75
C VAL A 39 3.44 -32.55 3.35
N ALA A 40 2.40 -31.72 3.20
CA ALA A 40 2.11 -31.03 1.97
C ALA A 40 3.35 -30.24 1.57
N ALA A 41 3.89 -30.51 0.39
CA ALA A 41 5.00 -29.80 -0.16
C ALA A 41 4.65 -28.31 -0.20
N GLU A 42 5.56 -27.49 0.32
CA GLU A 42 5.54 -26.04 0.20
C GLU A 42 5.38 -25.69 -1.28
N PRO A 43 4.42 -24.82 -1.67
CA PRO A 43 4.29 -24.44 -3.08
C PRO A 43 5.62 -23.79 -3.50
N ALA A 44 6.21 -24.36 -4.54
CA ALA A 44 7.41 -23.78 -5.16
C ALA A 44 7.16 -22.30 -5.48
N PRO A 45 8.19 -21.43 -5.37
CA PRO A 45 8.07 -20.03 -5.78
C PRO A 45 7.49 -20.00 -7.20
N VAL A 46 6.34 -19.36 -7.38
CA VAL A 46 5.80 -19.08 -8.71
C VAL A 46 6.75 -18.08 -9.35
N GLU A 47 7.67 -18.60 -10.13
CA GLU A 47 8.50 -17.85 -11.05
C GLU A 47 7.53 -17.24 -12.07
N TYR A 48 7.13 -15.99 -11.85
CA TYR A 48 6.45 -15.22 -12.88
C TYR A 48 7.40 -15.15 -14.06
N ALA A 49 7.11 -15.93 -15.10
CA ALA A 49 7.84 -15.87 -16.34
C ALA A 49 7.81 -14.42 -16.83
N ASP A 50 8.95 -13.76 -16.67
CA ASP A 50 9.22 -12.45 -17.24
C ASP A 50 9.07 -12.58 -18.75
N ALA A 51 7.95 -12.10 -19.31
CA ALA A 51 7.72 -12.07 -20.75
C ALA A 51 8.63 -11.00 -21.35
N GLY A 52 9.93 -11.26 -21.31
CA GLY A 52 10.90 -10.99 -22.36
C GLY A 52 11.06 -9.57 -22.89
N GLN A 53 11.00 -8.54 -22.07
CA GLN A 53 11.72 -7.31 -22.41
C GLN A 53 12.96 -7.21 -21.52
N ALA A 54 14.14 -7.26 -22.15
CA ALA A 54 15.39 -7.06 -21.44
C ALA A 54 15.33 -5.71 -20.72
N ALA A 55 15.67 -5.68 -19.42
CA ALA A 55 15.74 -4.46 -18.66
C ALA A 55 16.69 -3.47 -19.36
N ASP A 56 16.26 -2.22 -19.47
CA ASP A 56 17.09 -1.16 -20.02
C ASP A 56 18.09 -0.71 -18.94
N ALA A 57 19.36 -1.10 -19.14
CA ALA A 57 20.45 -0.76 -18.21
C ALA A 57 20.68 0.74 -18.04
N SER A 58 20.10 1.58 -18.88
CA SER A 58 20.17 3.06 -18.73
C SER A 58 19.14 3.60 -17.73
N LEU A 59 18.09 2.84 -17.41
CA LEU A 59 17.07 3.21 -16.43
C LEU A 59 17.53 2.85 -15.00
N PRO A 60 17.30 3.73 -14.02
CA PRO A 60 17.64 3.42 -12.64
C PRO A 60 16.77 2.29 -12.09
N LEU A 61 17.31 1.57 -11.09
CA LEU A 61 16.55 0.59 -10.33
C LEU A 61 15.33 1.24 -9.65
N VAL A 62 14.17 0.59 -9.75
CA VAL A 62 12.96 0.94 -9.01
C VAL A 62 12.86 0.04 -7.79
N VAL A 63 12.86 0.61 -6.59
CA VAL A 63 12.66 -0.14 -5.33
C VAL A 63 11.25 0.14 -4.83
N VAL A 64 10.37 -0.86 -4.88
CA VAL A 64 8.95 -0.74 -4.53
C VAL A 64 8.70 -1.30 -3.13
N HIS A 65 8.10 -0.49 -2.26
CA HIS A 65 7.62 -0.87 -0.94
C HIS A 65 6.09 -1.02 -0.99
N LYS A 66 5.57 -2.21 -0.69
CA LYS A 66 4.14 -2.53 -0.77
C LYS A 66 3.70 -3.52 0.29
N GLY A 67 2.39 -3.63 0.53
CA GLY A 67 1.84 -4.70 1.33
C GLY A 67 1.99 -6.07 0.64
N PRO A 68 2.25 -7.16 1.39
CA PRO A 68 2.51 -8.50 0.80
C PRO A 68 1.32 -9.05 0.00
N ALA A 69 0.09 -8.66 0.33
CA ALA A 69 -1.13 -9.12 -0.35
C ALA A 69 -1.69 -8.10 -1.36
N CYS A 70 -0.91 -7.07 -1.76
CA CYS A 70 -1.38 -6.03 -2.67
C CYS A 70 -1.30 -6.48 -4.14
N GLY A 71 -2.39 -7.05 -4.67
CA GLY A 71 -2.45 -7.54 -6.06
C GLY A 71 -2.31 -6.43 -7.11
N CYS A 72 -2.97 -5.27 -6.92
CA CYS A 72 -2.83 -4.14 -7.83
C CYS A 72 -1.40 -3.57 -7.87
N CYS A 73 -0.69 -3.62 -6.74
CA CYS A 73 0.71 -3.23 -6.68
C CYS A 73 1.59 -4.17 -7.53
N GLU A 74 1.32 -5.49 -7.48
CA GLU A 74 2.04 -6.47 -8.33
C GLU A 74 1.79 -6.20 -9.82
N THR A 75 0.55 -5.88 -10.19
CA THR A 75 0.22 -5.51 -11.57
C THR A 75 0.98 -4.26 -11.99
N TRP A 76 1.05 -3.22 -11.13
CA TRP A 76 1.84 -2.02 -11.40
C TRP A 76 3.34 -2.34 -11.57
N VAL A 77 3.89 -3.21 -10.73
CA VAL A 77 5.28 -3.72 -10.89
C VAL A 77 5.47 -4.39 -12.26
N GLY A 78 4.47 -5.15 -12.72
CA GLY A 78 4.45 -5.72 -14.07
C GLY A 78 4.54 -4.66 -15.15
N HIS A 79 3.77 -3.57 -15.07
CA HIS A 79 3.83 -2.44 -16.00
C HIS A 79 5.22 -1.79 -16.02
N MET A 80 5.84 -1.58 -14.86
CA MET A 80 7.18 -1.01 -14.77
C MET A 80 8.22 -1.90 -15.43
N ARG A 81 8.16 -3.24 -15.20
CA ARG A 81 9.03 -4.20 -15.86
C ARG A 81 8.82 -4.24 -17.37
N ALA A 82 7.57 -4.28 -17.82
CA ALA A 82 7.24 -4.22 -19.26
C ALA A 82 7.72 -2.91 -19.91
N ALA A 83 7.83 -1.83 -19.17
CA ALA A 83 8.41 -0.57 -19.63
C ALA A 83 9.96 -0.56 -19.63
N GLY A 84 10.61 -1.65 -19.21
CA GLY A 84 12.07 -1.80 -19.23
C GLY A 84 12.78 -1.50 -17.92
N PHE A 85 12.06 -1.17 -16.84
CA PHE A 85 12.70 -0.95 -15.53
C PHE A 85 13.11 -2.27 -14.87
N THR A 86 14.29 -2.29 -14.23
CA THR A 86 14.60 -3.29 -13.22
C THR A 86 13.84 -2.93 -11.94
N VAL A 87 13.06 -3.89 -11.39
CA VAL A 87 12.22 -3.62 -10.21
C VAL A 87 12.54 -4.60 -9.08
N GLU A 88 12.94 -4.06 -7.93
CA GLU A 88 13.07 -4.77 -6.65
C GLU A 88 11.82 -4.51 -5.80
N VAL A 89 11.20 -5.57 -5.28
CA VAL A 89 10.01 -5.48 -4.43
C VAL A 89 10.41 -5.75 -2.97
N ARG A 90 9.90 -4.92 -2.06
CA ARG A 90 10.06 -5.04 -0.61
C ARG A 90 8.70 -5.06 0.06
N ASP A 91 8.28 -6.23 0.51
CA ASP A 91 7.04 -6.39 1.23
C ASP A 91 7.15 -5.82 2.66
N MET A 92 6.18 -4.99 3.03
CA MET A 92 6.11 -4.33 4.34
C MET A 92 4.68 -4.33 4.85
N GLN A 93 4.49 -4.50 6.16
CA GLN A 93 3.16 -4.43 6.79
C GLN A 93 2.70 -2.99 7.01
N ASP A 94 3.65 -2.08 7.17
CA ASP A 94 3.41 -0.65 7.41
C ASP A 94 4.26 0.18 6.46
N LEU A 95 3.61 1.06 5.71
CA LEU A 95 4.24 1.94 4.73
C LEU A 95 4.39 3.38 5.23
N ASP A 96 3.88 3.72 6.41
CA ASP A 96 3.87 5.11 6.89
C ASP A 96 5.29 5.67 7.06
N ALA A 97 6.21 4.83 7.55
CA ALA A 97 7.60 5.23 7.73
C ALA A 97 8.28 5.61 6.42
N ILE A 98 8.14 4.78 5.37
CA ILE A 98 8.74 5.07 4.06
C ILE A 98 8.07 6.27 3.38
N LYS A 99 6.73 6.41 3.48
CA LYS A 99 6.01 7.57 2.96
C LYS A 99 6.48 8.87 3.59
N ALA A 100 6.62 8.89 4.91
CA ALA A 100 7.16 10.04 5.64
C ALA A 100 8.61 10.35 5.25
N GLU A 101 9.45 9.33 5.12
CA GLU A 101 10.87 9.47 4.76
C GLU A 101 11.04 10.12 3.37
N VAL A 102 10.28 9.68 2.36
CA VAL A 102 10.36 10.24 1.01
C VAL A 102 9.60 11.55 0.86
N GLY A 103 8.72 11.89 1.81
CA GLY A 103 7.97 13.13 1.85
C GLY A 103 6.66 13.11 1.07
N VAL A 104 5.97 11.97 1.07
CA VAL A 104 4.57 11.90 0.60
C VAL A 104 3.70 12.79 1.49
N PRO A 105 2.96 13.77 0.93
CA PRO A 105 2.12 14.64 1.75
C PRO A 105 1.02 13.85 2.46
N VAL A 106 0.72 14.24 3.70
CA VAL A 106 -0.32 13.60 4.51
C VAL A 106 -1.66 13.62 3.78
N GLY A 107 -2.31 12.44 3.72
CA GLY A 107 -3.61 12.28 3.04
C GLY A 107 -3.52 12.10 1.51
N GLN A 108 -2.32 12.12 0.92
CA GLN A 108 -2.13 11.89 -0.52
C GLN A 108 -1.46 10.54 -0.83
N GLY A 109 -1.40 9.65 0.13
CA GLY A 109 -0.82 8.31 -0.05
C GLY A 109 -1.70 7.38 -0.89
N SER A 110 -1.07 6.30 -1.35
CA SER A 110 -1.69 5.17 -2.07
C SER A 110 -1.23 3.84 -1.46
N CYS A 111 -1.39 2.74 -2.19
CA CYS A 111 -1.12 1.38 -1.70
C CYS A 111 0.35 0.96 -1.75
N HIS A 112 1.22 1.70 -2.44
CA HIS A 112 2.66 1.45 -2.50
C HIS A 112 3.46 2.74 -2.68
N THR A 113 4.74 2.68 -2.32
CA THR A 113 5.70 3.75 -2.48
C THR A 113 6.94 3.20 -3.15
N ALA A 114 7.43 3.81 -4.21
CA ALA A 114 8.64 3.41 -4.89
C ALA A 114 9.71 4.52 -4.82
N ARG A 115 10.98 4.11 -4.90
CA ARG A 115 12.13 4.99 -5.13
C ARG A 115 12.69 4.71 -6.53
N VAL A 116 12.98 5.74 -7.28
CA VAL A 116 13.59 5.65 -8.60
C VAL A 116 14.55 6.82 -8.80
N GLY A 117 15.86 6.54 -8.90
CA GLY A 117 16.88 7.58 -8.86
C GLY A 117 16.74 8.45 -7.60
N ASP A 118 16.70 9.76 -7.78
CA ASP A 118 16.55 10.74 -6.68
C ASP A 118 15.08 11.05 -6.35
N TYR A 119 14.12 10.37 -7.01
CA TYR A 119 12.70 10.63 -6.88
C TYR A 119 11.98 9.53 -6.13
N PHE A 120 10.81 9.86 -5.57
CA PHE A 120 9.81 8.87 -5.20
C PHE A 120 8.65 8.82 -6.20
N VAL A 121 7.98 7.69 -6.24
CA VAL A 121 6.74 7.45 -6.98
C VAL A 121 5.74 6.84 -6.04
N GLU A 122 4.60 7.49 -5.84
CA GLU A 122 3.54 7.07 -4.95
C GLU A 122 2.33 6.62 -5.74
N GLY A 123 1.90 5.37 -5.53
CA GLY A 123 0.73 4.81 -6.18
C GLY A 123 0.93 4.54 -7.68
N HIS A 124 -0.17 4.51 -8.40
CA HIS A 124 -0.28 3.95 -9.74
C HIS A 124 0.12 4.92 -10.86
N VAL A 125 1.29 5.55 -10.73
CA VAL A 125 1.85 6.48 -11.73
C VAL A 125 2.24 5.67 -12.99
N PRO A 126 1.84 6.11 -14.20
CA PRO A 126 2.24 5.48 -15.45
C PRO A 126 3.77 5.45 -15.65
N ALA A 127 4.28 4.34 -16.20
CA ALA A 127 5.71 4.17 -16.44
C ALA A 127 6.28 5.24 -17.38
N ASP A 128 5.49 5.74 -18.33
CA ASP A 128 5.91 6.81 -19.25
C ASP A 128 6.09 8.15 -18.53
N ASP A 129 5.25 8.44 -17.52
CA ASP A 129 5.44 9.64 -16.68
C ASP A 129 6.67 9.50 -15.80
N VAL A 130 6.98 8.29 -15.30
CA VAL A 130 8.24 8.03 -14.58
C VAL A 130 9.45 8.23 -15.50
N LYS A 131 9.40 7.74 -16.74
CA LYS A 131 10.46 7.99 -17.73
C LYS A 131 10.63 9.48 -18.06
N ARG A 132 9.52 10.20 -18.20
CA ARG A 132 9.52 11.64 -18.42
C ARG A 132 10.15 12.39 -17.25
N LEU A 133 9.78 12.03 -16.00
CA LEU A 133 10.39 12.58 -14.78
C LEU A 133 11.91 12.41 -14.79
N LEU A 134 12.40 11.21 -15.12
CA LEU A 134 13.83 10.89 -15.17
C LEU A 134 14.57 11.65 -16.28
N THR A 135 13.87 11.96 -17.37
CA THR A 135 14.45 12.68 -18.52
C THR A 135 14.48 14.19 -18.29
N GLU A 136 13.35 14.77 -17.82
CA GLU A 136 13.19 16.21 -17.61
C GLU A 136 13.91 16.69 -16.34
N LYS A 137 14.06 15.82 -15.34
CA LYS A 137 14.73 16.09 -14.06
C LYS A 137 14.26 17.37 -13.38
N PRO A 138 12.95 17.57 -13.22
CA PRO A 138 12.42 18.74 -12.53
C PRO A 138 12.88 18.78 -11.07
N ASP A 139 12.90 19.97 -10.47
CA ASP A 139 13.28 20.15 -9.06
C ASP A 139 12.10 19.84 -8.12
N VAL A 140 11.72 18.56 -8.08
CA VAL A 140 10.62 18.01 -7.25
C VAL A 140 11.13 16.83 -6.41
N ARG A 141 10.35 16.38 -5.44
CA ARG A 141 10.61 15.15 -4.67
C ARG A 141 10.19 13.90 -5.41
N GLY A 142 9.09 13.96 -6.17
CA GLY A 142 8.54 12.80 -6.84
C GLY A 142 7.16 13.05 -7.44
N LEU A 143 6.52 11.95 -7.85
CA LEU A 143 5.17 11.93 -8.44
C LEU A 143 4.20 11.14 -7.59
N ILE A 144 2.91 11.52 -7.64
CA ILE A 144 1.82 10.86 -6.91
C ILE A 144 0.61 10.66 -7.82
N VAL A 145 0.01 9.47 -7.75
CA VAL A 145 -1.39 9.21 -8.03
C VAL A 145 -2.04 8.84 -6.70
N SER A 146 -2.79 9.76 -6.10
CA SER A 146 -3.40 9.55 -4.78
C SER A 146 -4.51 8.51 -4.82
N GLY A 147 -4.55 7.64 -3.82
CA GLY A 147 -5.56 6.58 -3.71
C GLY A 147 -5.36 5.47 -4.74
N MET A 148 -6.48 4.86 -5.15
CA MET A 148 -6.53 3.75 -6.10
C MET A 148 -7.52 4.09 -7.21
N VAL A 149 -7.06 4.82 -8.22
CA VAL A 149 -7.92 5.34 -9.30
C VAL A 149 -8.16 4.25 -10.34
N GLN A 150 -9.42 3.95 -10.61
CA GLN A 150 -9.80 2.98 -11.64
C GLN A 150 -9.31 3.44 -13.02
N GLY A 151 -8.63 2.53 -13.75
CA GLY A 151 -8.03 2.80 -15.05
C GLY A 151 -6.59 3.27 -15.00
N SER A 152 -6.04 3.60 -13.81
CA SER A 152 -4.59 3.80 -13.68
C SER A 152 -3.84 2.45 -13.79
N PRO A 153 -2.54 2.44 -14.14
CA PRO A 153 -1.78 1.20 -14.33
C PRO A 153 -1.80 0.29 -13.10
N GLY A 154 -2.28 -0.95 -13.26
CA GLY A 154 -2.49 -1.90 -12.17
C GLY A 154 -3.87 -1.80 -11.51
N MET A 155 -4.68 -0.83 -11.93
CA MET A 155 -6.07 -0.65 -11.52
C MET A 155 -7.03 -0.74 -12.70
N GLU A 156 -6.62 -1.44 -13.76
CA GLU A 156 -7.44 -1.76 -14.92
C GLU A 156 -8.48 -2.81 -14.52
N GLN A 157 -9.72 -2.39 -14.34
CA GLN A 157 -10.86 -3.24 -14.05
C GLN A 157 -11.93 -3.04 -15.13
N ASP A 158 -12.85 -4.00 -15.23
CA ASP A 158 -14.01 -3.85 -16.08
C ASP A 158 -14.81 -2.62 -15.63
N GLY A 159 -14.98 -1.65 -16.53
CA GLY A 159 -15.68 -0.41 -16.26
C GLY A 159 -15.16 0.77 -17.06
N VAL A 160 -15.69 1.95 -16.78
CA VAL A 160 -15.22 3.20 -17.39
C VAL A 160 -14.02 3.71 -16.62
N PRO A 161 -12.84 3.85 -17.25
CA PRO A 161 -11.69 4.48 -16.60
C PRO A 161 -12.05 5.87 -16.07
N GLN A 162 -11.52 6.22 -14.92
CA GLN A 162 -11.67 7.56 -14.35
C GLN A 162 -10.53 8.44 -14.85
N ALA A 163 -10.84 9.69 -15.16
CA ALA A 163 -9.82 10.69 -15.39
C ALA A 163 -9.05 10.97 -14.08
N TYR A 164 -7.75 11.14 -14.16
CA TYR A 164 -6.90 11.44 -13.01
C TYR A 164 -5.68 12.26 -13.36
N ASP A 165 -5.16 12.93 -12.36
CA ASP A 165 -3.91 13.68 -12.46
C ASP A 165 -2.76 12.92 -11.80
N VAL A 166 -1.61 12.93 -12.46
CA VAL A 166 -0.32 12.66 -11.84
C VAL A 166 0.19 13.99 -11.29
N MET A 167 0.41 14.05 -9.98
CA MET A 167 0.84 15.25 -9.29
C MET A 167 2.35 15.21 -9.04
N ALA A 168 3.06 16.29 -9.34
CA ALA A 168 4.43 16.52 -8.90
C ALA A 168 4.42 17.09 -7.48
N VAL A 169 5.31 16.59 -6.60
CA VAL A 169 5.50 17.07 -5.23
C VAL A 169 6.76 17.88 -5.15
N ALA A 170 6.63 19.17 -4.88
CA ALA A 170 7.76 20.07 -4.70
C ALA A 170 8.48 19.82 -3.36
N LYS A 171 9.68 20.39 -3.20
CA LYS A 171 10.50 20.23 -1.99
C LYS A 171 9.86 20.80 -0.72
N ASP A 172 8.99 21.78 -0.87
CA ASP A 172 8.21 22.38 0.22
C ASP A 172 6.92 21.59 0.56
N GLY A 173 6.64 20.50 -0.20
CA GLY A 173 5.46 19.66 -0.04
C GLY A 173 4.23 20.15 -0.80
N SER A 174 4.30 21.28 -1.51
CA SER A 174 3.22 21.70 -2.42
C SER A 174 3.13 20.77 -3.63
N THR A 175 1.94 20.71 -4.24
CA THR A 175 1.70 19.84 -5.40
C THR A 175 1.22 20.63 -6.60
N SER A 176 1.59 20.16 -7.81
CA SER A 176 1.12 20.70 -9.08
C SER A 176 0.86 19.55 -10.06
N VAL A 177 -0.02 19.76 -11.04
CA VAL A 177 -0.29 18.74 -12.06
C VAL A 177 0.97 18.54 -12.92
N PHE A 178 1.42 17.29 -12.99
CA PHE A 178 2.50 16.85 -13.88
C PHE A 178 1.94 16.30 -15.19
N ALA A 179 0.91 15.44 -15.11
CA ALA A 179 0.23 14.87 -16.27
C ALA A 179 -1.27 14.71 -15.99
N HIS A 180 -2.10 14.67 -17.05
CA HIS A 180 -3.51 14.34 -17.01
C HIS A 180 -3.76 13.10 -17.84
N HIS A 181 -4.56 12.15 -17.31
CA HIS A 181 -4.90 10.88 -17.95
C HIS A 181 -6.41 10.64 -17.89
N GLY A 182 -6.96 10.01 -18.94
CA GLY A 182 -8.36 9.66 -19.03
C GLY A 182 -9.21 10.89 -19.42
N ASP A 183 -9.44 11.08 -20.71
CA ASP A 183 -10.37 12.10 -21.27
C ASP A 183 -11.84 11.62 -21.21
#